data_cf947c4f5b68914d264138ab5eb26669
#
_entry.id   cf947c4f5b68914d264138ab5eb26669
#
_cell.length_a   1.000
_cell.length_b   1.000
_cell.length_c   1.000
_cell.angle_alpha   90.00
_cell.angle_beta   90.00
_cell.angle_gamma   90.00
#
_symmetry.space_group_name_H-M   'P 1'
#
loop_
_entity.id
_entity.type
_entity.pdbx_description
1 polymer ?
#
loop_
_entity_poly.entity_id
_entity_poly.type
_entity_poly.pdbx_seq_one_letter_code
_entity_poly.pdbx_strand_id
1 'polypeptide(L)'
;MVIGPGAEIGSGSVIAANAVIGPSVRIGRNCSIGAGATIMHALIGDRVIIHPGCRIGQDGFGYLPDRGRPIKIPQTRRVIIQDDVEIGANSTIDRGGTRDTVIGEGTKIDNLVQIGHNCSIGRLCFIASQTGISGSVTVGDYAMLGGQVGIADHLTIGSGARLGARSGVITDVPAGVQWGGFPARPFREWLKAEAMIGRMARSGRGRQKAEGEE
;
A
#
# COMPACT_ATOMS: atom_id res chain seq x y z
N MET A 1 -2.73 3.57 -26.92
CA MET A 1 -2.59 2.28 -26.27
C MET A 1 -1.37 1.59 -26.89
N VAL A 2 -0.52 0.99 -26.06
CA VAL A 2 0.63 0.18 -26.49
C VAL A 2 0.50 -1.20 -25.87
N ILE A 3 0.66 -2.25 -26.66
CA ILE A 3 0.68 -3.64 -26.19
C ILE A 3 2.00 -4.26 -26.62
N GLY A 4 2.79 -4.68 -25.64
CA GLY A 4 4.11 -5.28 -25.85
C GLY A 4 4.06 -6.70 -26.44
N PRO A 5 5.15 -7.18 -27.00
CA PRO A 5 5.22 -8.53 -27.57
C PRO A 5 4.95 -9.61 -26.50
N GLY A 6 4.20 -10.64 -26.88
CA GLY A 6 3.86 -11.75 -25.99
C GLY A 6 2.89 -11.40 -24.85
N ALA A 7 2.28 -10.21 -24.85
CA ALA A 7 1.21 -9.90 -23.91
C ALA A 7 -0.07 -10.69 -24.23
N GLU A 8 -0.72 -11.23 -23.22
CA GLU A 8 -1.95 -12.00 -23.34
C GLU A 8 -3.09 -11.27 -22.60
N ILE A 9 -4.23 -11.08 -23.25
CA ILE A 9 -5.39 -10.37 -22.70
C ILE A 9 -6.63 -11.27 -22.84
N GLY A 10 -7.24 -11.59 -21.72
CA GLY A 10 -8.43 -12.43 -21.65
C GLY A 10 -9.68 -11.75 -22.24
N SER A 11 -10.63 -12.57 -22.64
CA SER A 11 -11.89 -12.13 -23.27
C SER A 11 -12.68 -11.20 -22.34
N GLY A 12 -13.39 -10.23 -22.94
CA GLY A 12 -14.21 -9.26 -22.21
C GLY A 12 -13.42 -8.15 -21.50
N SER A 13 -12.08 -8.18 -21.56
CA SER A 13 -11.25 -7.13 -20.95
C SER A 13 -11.18 -5.88 -21.82
N VAL A 14 -11.23 -4.71 -21.18
CA VAL A 14 -11.21 -3.39 -21.82
C VAL A 14 -9.93 -2.66 -21.45
N ILE A 15 -9.18 -2.21 -22.45
CA ILE A 15 -7.94 -1.43 -22.27
C ILE A 15 -8.20 -0.01 -22.80
N ALA A 16 -8.17 0.97 -21.91
CA ALA A 16 -8.48 2.36 -22.25
C ALA A 16 -7.34 3.07 -23.00
N ALA A 17 -7.61 4.31 -23.43
CA ALA A 17 -6.67 5.13 -24.19
C ALA A 17 -5.35 5.35 -23.43
N ASN A 18 -4.22 5.38 -24.15
CA ASN A 18 -2.87 5.64 -23.62
C ASN A 18 -2.37 4.65 -22.55
N ALA A 19 -3.10 3.55 -22.30
CA ALA A 19 -2.56 2.49 -21.45
C ALA A 19 -1.38 1.78 -22.14
N VAL A 20 -0.40 1.34 -21.35
CA VAL A 20 0.78 0.61 -21.79
C VAL A 20 0.81 -0.75 -21.09
N ILE A 21 0.72 -1.81 -21.87
CA ILE A 21 0.85 -3.19 -21.42
C ILE A 21 2.22 -3.69 -21.88
N GLY A 22 3.08 -4.00 -20.93
CA GLY A 22 4.45 -4.43 -21.19
C GLY A 22 4.57 -5.82 -21.82
N PRO A 23 5.79 -6.20 -22.25
CA PRO A 23 6.03 -7.52 -22.80
C PRO A 23 5.68 -8.64 -21.82
N SER A 24 5.08 -9.73 -22.33
CA SER A 24 4.74 -10.94 -21.57
C SER A 24 3.84 -10.71 -20.34
N VAL A 25 3.19 -9.57 -20.25
CA VAL A 25 2.15 -9.31 -19.23
C VAL A 25 0.94 -10.18 -19.57
N ARG A 26 0.33 -10.79 -18.54
CA ARG A 26 -0.91 -11.54 -18.69
C ARG A 26 -2.02 -10.86 -17.93
N ILE A 27 -3.14 -10.63 -18.60
CA ILE A 27 -4.37 -10.05 -18.04
C ILE A 27 -5.49 -11.05 -18.26
N GLY A 28 -6.21 -11.36 -17.18
CA GLY A 28 -7.34 -12.27 -17.21
C GLY A 28 -8.56 -11.73 -17.95
N ARG A 29 -9.71 -12.31 -17.69
CA ARG A 29 -10.98 -12.00 -18.36
C ARG A 29 -11.76 -10.91 -17.63
N ASN A 30 -12.57 -10.16 -18.40
CA ASN A 30 -13.49 -9.14 -17.87
C ASN A 30 -12.79 -8.07 -17.00
N CYS A 31 -11.52 -7.75 -17.30
CA CYS A 31 -10.78 -6.70 -16.62
C CYS A 31 -11.04 -5.32 -17.23
N SER A 32 -10.87 -4.27 -16.44
CA SER A 32 -10.96 -2.88 -16.89
C SER A 32 -9.64 -2.17 -16.58
N ILE A 33 -8.89 -1.77 -17.61
CA ILE A 33 -7.62 -1.07 -17.47
C ILE A 33 -7.80 0.39 -17.89
N GLY A 34 -7.68 1.29 -16.93
CA GLY A 34 -7.92 2.72 -17.06
C GLY A 34 -6.92 3.43 -17.96
N ALA A 35 -7.32 4.61 -18.42
CA ALA A 35 -6.51 5.44 -19.31
C ALA A 35 -5.14 5.79 -18.70
N GLY A 36 -4.08 5.72 -19.50
CA GLY A 36 -2.72 6.05 -19.08
C GLY A 36 -2.11 5.11 -18.02
N ALA A 37 -2.75 4.02 -17.64
CA ALA A 37 -2.15 3.02 -16.77
C ALA A 37 -0.96 2.34 -17.46
N THR A 38 0.09 2.02 -16.70
CA THR A 38 1.24 1.26 -17.18
C THR A 38 1.38 -0.03 -16.38
N ILE A 39 1.37 -1.17 -17.05
CA ILE A 39 1.47 -2.51 -16.46
C ILE A 39 2.66 -3.21 -17.06
N MET A 40 3.65 -3.52 -16.23
CA MET A 40 4.90 -4.18 -16.60
C MET A 40 5.12 -5.37 -15.67
N HIS A 41 5.78 -6.43 -16.14
CA HIS A 41 6.20 -7.57 -15.32
C HIS A 41 5.09 -8.07 -14.37
N ALA A 42 3.88 -8.25 -14.87
CA ALA A 42 2.72 -8.57 -14.04
C ALA A 42 1.90 -9.74 -14.57
N LEU A 43 1.23 -10.42 -13.65
CA LEU A 43 0.16 -11.37 -13.89
C LEU A 43 -1.10 -10.82 -13.21
N ILE A 44 -2.16 -10.61 -13.98
CA ILE A 44 -3.44 -10.05 -13.53
C ILE A 44 -4.51 -11.13 -13.68
N GLY A 45 -5.26 -11.37 -12.62
CA GLY A 45 -6.39 -12.30 -12.60
C GLY A 45 -7.62 -11.81 -13.37
N ASP A 46 -8.75 -12.44 -13.12
CA ASP A 46 -10.03 -12.11 -13.75
C ASP A 46 -10.76 -10.97 -13.00
N ARG A 47 -11.58 -10.20 -13.71
CA ARG A 47 -12.46 -9.13 -13.15
C ARG A 47 -11.72 -8.04 -12.35
N VAL A 48 -10.46 -7.82 -12.67
CA VAL A 48 -9.64 -6.78 -12.04
C VAL A 48 -9.94 -5.42 -12.64
N ILE A 49 -10.07 -4.41 -11.77
CA ILE A 49 -10.27 -3.02 -12.17
C ILE A 49 -9.01 -2.23 -11.79
N ILE A 50 -8.38 -1.61 -12.77
CA ILE A 50 -7.23 -0.73 -12.58
C ILE A 50 -7.60 0.66 -13.09
N HIS A 51 -7.70 1.61 -12.19
CA HIS A 51 -8.10 2.99 -12.50
C HIS A 51 -7.01 3.77 -13.26
N PRO A 52 -7.36 4.95 -13.83
CA PRO A 52 -6.42 5.73 -14.65
C PRO A 52 -5.13 6.08 -13.92
N GLY A 53 -4.03 6.08 -14.66
CA GLY A 53 -2.76 6.55 -14.17
C GLY A 53 -1.99 5.59 -13.26
N CYS A 54 -2.50 4.40 -12.95
CA CYS A 54 -1.79 3.40 -12.15
C CYS A 54 -0.45 3.00 -12.77
N ARG A 55 0.54 2.70 -11.93
CA ARG A 55 1.84 2.17 -12.32
C ARG A 55 2.08 0.84 -11.62
N ILE A 56 2.18 -0.23 -12.38
CA ILE A 56 2.30 -1.59 -11.86
C ILE A 56 3.50 -2.27 -12.47
N GLY A 57 4.37 -2.83 -11.62
CA GLY A 57 5.49 -3.66 -12.02
C GLY A 57 6.77 -2.91 -12.42
N GLN A 58 6.90 -1.64 -12.04
CA GLN A 58 8.19 -0.95 -12.05
C GLN A 58 9.12 -1.50 -10.97
N ASP A 59 10.42 -1.25 -11.10
CA ASP A 59 11.40 -1.67 -10.11
C ASP A 59 11.14 -1.03 -8.75
N GLY A 60 11.22 -1.82 -7.69
CA GLY A 60 11.17 -1.36 -6.31
C GLY A 60 12.41 -0.55 -5.90
N PHE A 61 12.27 0.16 -4.79
CA PHE A 61 13.34 0.98 -4.19
C PHE A 61 14.30 0.09 -3.40
N GLY A 62 15.20 -0.60 -4.10
CA GLY A 62 16.22 -1.46 -3.51
C GLY A 62 17.62 -0.94 -3.81
N TYR A 63 18.36 -0.52 -2.78
CA TYR A 63 19.71 -0.02 -2.88
C TYR A 63 20.59 -0.52 -1.72
N LEU A 64 21.85 -0.80 -2.02
CA LEU A 64 22.88 -1.05 -1.01
C LEU A 64 23.77 0.19 -0.89
N PRO A 65 24.10 0.63 0.35
CA PRO A 65 25.09 1.66 0.56
C PRO A 65 26.48 1.12 0.22
N ASP A 66 27.20 1.76 -0.70
CA ASP A 66 28.60 1.47 -0.97
C ASP A 66 29.39 2.78 -1.06
N ARG A 67 30.44 2.92 -0.28
CA ARG A 67 31.50 3.97 -0.23
C ARG A 67 31.23 5.20 -1.10
N GLY A 68 30.08 5.86 -0.94
CA GLY A 68 29.68 7.09 -1.63
C GLY A 68 28.82 6.91 -2.90
N ARG A 69 28.46 5.69 -3.26
CA ARG A 69 27.50 5.44 -4.37
C ARG A 69 26.48 4.38 -3.97
N PRO A 70 25.15 4.68 -4.04
CA PRO A 70 24.14 3.64 -3.85
C PRO A 70 24.17 2.66 -5.03
N ILE A 71 24.28 1.37 -4.74
CA ILE A 71 24.21 0.28 -5.74
C ILE A 71 22.77 -0.17 -5.83
N LYS A 72 22.17 -0.07 -7.03
CA LYS A 72 20.82 -0.57 -7.28
C LYS A 72 20.78 -2.09 -7.23
N ILE A 73 19.85 -2.63 -6.43
CA ILE A 73 19.56 -4.06 -6.41
C ILE A 73 18.60 -4.40 -7.55
N PRO A 74 18.96 -5.31 -8.47
CA PRO A 74 18.07 -5.71 -9.56
C PRO A 74 16.74 -6.28 -9.03
N GLN A 75 15.64 -5.86 -9.64
CA GLN A 75 14.31 -6.37 -9.33
C GLN A 75 13.91 -7.35 -10.45
N THR A 76 13.83 -8.65 -10.14
CA THR A 76 13.70 -9.70 -11.16
C THR A 76 12.37 -10.43 -11.12
N ARG A 77 11.55 -10.20 -10.10
CA ARG A 77 10.27 -10.84 -9.89
C ARG A 77 9.12 -10.03 -10.49
N ARG A 78 7.89 -10.40 -10.21
CA ARG A 78 6.68 -9.84 -10.79
C ARG A 78 5.76 -9.23 -9.75
N VAL A 79 4.72 -8.57 -10.24
CA VAL A 79 3.49 -8.29 -9.50
C VAL A 79 2.46 -9.34 -9.88
N ILE A 80 1.78 -9.92 -8.88
CA ILE A 80 0.65 -10.83 -9.07
C ILE A 80 -0.57 -10.16 -8.44
N ILE A 81 -1.59 -9.90 -9.24
CA ILE A 81 -2.87 -9.36 -8.80
C ILE A 81 -3.90 -10.45 -9.02
N GLN A 82 -4.52 -10.91 -7.93
CA GLN A 82 -5.52 -11.97 -7.99
C GLN A 82 -6.88 -11.42 -8.45
N ASP A 83 -7.89 -12.29 -8.52
CA ASP A 83 -9.22 -11.97 -9.04
C ASP A 83 -9.93 -10.90 -8.21
N ASP A 84 -10.85 -10.17 -8.84
CA ASP A 84 -11.76 -9.20 -8.20
C ASP A 84 -11.08 -8.04 -7.45
N VAL A 85 -9.78 -7.80 -7.67
CA VAL A 85 -9.04 -6.67 -7.09
C VAL A 85 -9.41 -5.37 -7.80
N GLU A 86 -9.51 -4.29 -7.04
CA GLU A 86 -9.67 -2.95 -7.58
C GLU A 86 -8.56 -2.02 -7.08
N ILE A 87 -7.94 -1.25 -7.98
CA ILE A 87 -6.81 -0.38 -7.70
C ILE A 87 -7.14 1.04 -8.16
N GLY A 88 -7.23 1.96 -7.21
CA GLY A 88 -7.54 3.36 -7.38
C GLY A 88 -6.49 4.14 -8.18
N ALA A 89 -6.92 5.27 -8.71
CA ALA A 89 -6.15 6.09 -9.65
C ALA A 89 -4.77 6.51 -9.08
N ASN A 90 -3.77 6.51 -9.96
CA ASN A 90 -2.38 6.89 -9.65
C ASN A 90 -1.72 6.08 -8.52
N SER A 91 -2.27 4.94 -8.16
CA SER A 91 -1.61 4.01 -7.23
C SER A 91 -0.45 3.30 -7.92
N THR A 92 0.58 2.96 -7.13
CA THR A 92 1.83 2.37 -7.62
C THR A 92 2.14 1.08 -6.89
N ILE A 93 2.48 0.02 -7.63
CA ILE A 93 2.80 -1.30 -7.08
C ILE A 93 4.12 -1.77 -7.69
N ASP A 94 5.15 -1.86 -6.85
CA ASP A 94 6.48 -2.26 -7.28
C ASP A 94 6.59 -3.77 -7.46
N ARG A 95 7.34 -4.19 -8.47
CA ARG A 95 7.73 -5.60 -8.64
C ARG A 95 8.69 -6.04 -7.54
N GLY A 96 8.74 -7.32 -7.28
CA GLY A 96 9.66 -7.86 -6.29
C GLY A 96 11.09 -8.09 -6.81
N GLY A 97 12.03 -8.13 -5.88
CA GLY A 97 13.42 -8.52 -6.15
C GLY A 97 13.64 -10.01 -5.91
N THR A 98 13.34 -10.50 -4.72
CA THR A 98 13.56 -11.89 -4.28
C THR A 98 12.31 -12.76 -4.33
N ARG A 99 11.14 -12.19 -4.10
CA ARG A 99 9.82 -12.83 -4.23
C ARG A 99 8.88 -11.90 -5.00
N ASP A 100 7.78 -12.44 -5.52
CA ASP A 100 6.76 -11.64 -6.19
C ASP A 100 6.08 -10.69 -5.18
N THR A 101 5.61 -9.52 -5.65
CA THR A 101 4.66 -8.69 -4.92
C THR A 101 3.26 -9.20 -5.24
N VAL A 102 2.47 -9.54 -4.22
CA VAL A 102 1.18 -10.21 -4.40
C VAL A 102 0.07 -9.37 -3.79
N ILE A 103 -1.03 -9.21 -4.54
CA ILE A 103 -2.28 -8.60 -4.07
C ILE A 103 -3.36 -9.68 -4.09
N GLY A 104 -3.89 -9.99 -2.91
CA GLY A 104 -4.89 -11.04 -2.68
C GLY A 104 -6.26 -10.69 -3.25
N GLU A 105 -7.00 -11.74 -3.59
CA GLU A 105 -8.35 -11.70 -4.18
C GLU A 105 -9.30 -10.75 -3.44
N GLY A 106 -10.08 -10.00 -4.20
CA GLY A 106 -11.13 -9.11 -3.69
C GLY A 106 -10.64 -7.85 -2.95
N THR A 107 -9.32 -7.65 -2.80
CA THR A 107 -8.75 -6.49 -2.13
C THR A 107 -9.06 -5.20 -2.88
N LYS A 108 -9.40 -4.15 -2.14
CA LYS A 108 -9.72 -2.81 -2.63
C LYS A 108 -8.66 -1.82 -2.18
N ILE A 109 -8.04 -1.19 -3.15
CA ILE A 109 -6.97 -0.19 -2.98
C ILE A 109 -7.48 1.13 -3.53
N ASP A 110 -7.47 2.16 -2.71
CA ASP A 110 -7.90 3.50 -3.09
C ASP A 110 -6.79 4.25 -3.84
N ASN A 111 -7.03 5.51 -4.16
CA ASN A 111 -6.15 6.35 -4.96
C ASN A 111 -4.83 6.68 -4.24
N LEU A 112 -3.76 6.88 -5.02
CA LEU A 112 -2.46 7.36 -4.54
C LEU A 112 -1.81 6.44 -3.47
N VAL A 113 -2.08 5.15 -3.52
CA VAL A 113 -1.44 4.16 -2.64
C VAL A 113 -0.11 3.71 -3.22
N GLN A 114 0.93 3.57 -2.38
CA GLN A 114 2.19 2.94 -2.74
C GLN A 114 2.32 1.57 -2.06
N ILE A 115 2.56 0.54 -2.85
CA ILE A 115 2.93 -0.79 -2.36
C ILE A 115 4.34 -1.12 -2.83
N GLY A 116 5.25 -1.27 -1.87
CA GLY A 116 6.66 -1.56 -2.11
C GLY A 116 6.93 -2.99 -2.59
N HIS A 117 8.15 -3.22 -3.02
CA HIS A 117 8.62 -4.51 -3.53
C HIS A 117 8.50 -5.65 -2.51
N ASN A 118 8.32 -6.88 -2.98
CA ASN A 118 8.22 -8.08 -2.14
C ASN A 118 7.06 -8.07 -1.13
N CYS A 119 6.07 -7.22 -1.26
CA CYS A 119 4.91 -7.21 -0.37
C CYS A 119 3.96 -8.38 -0.66
N SER A 120 3.29 -8.86 0.40
CA SER A 120 2.19 -9.81 0.29
C SER A 120 0.97 -9.21 0.96
N ILE A 121 0.00 -8.78 0.17
CA ILE A 121 -1.28 -8.25 0.63
C ILE A 121 -2.31 -9.38 0.59
N GLY A 122 -2.97 -9.63 1.70
CA GLY A 122 -4.00 -10.65 1.85
C GLY A 122 -5.26 -10.39 1.02
N ARG A 123 -6.25 -11.26 1.19
CA ARG A 123 -7.54 -11.18 0.51
C ARG A 123 -8.48 -10.23 1.23
N LEU A 124 -9.39 -9.60 0.46
CA LEU A 124 -10.49 -8.78 0.98
C LEU A 124 -10.03 -7.66 1.92
N CYS A 125 -8.81 -7.13 1.68
CA CYS A 125 -8.29 -5.98 2.40
C CYS A 125 -8.89 -4.67 1.87
N PHE A 126 -8.98 -3.65 2.72
CA PHE A 126 -9.31 -2.29 2.34
C PHE A 126 -8.14 -1.37 2.66
N ILE A 127 -7.57 -0.75 1.65
CA ILE A 127 -6.41 0.14 1.77
C ILE A 127 -6.83 1.52 1.27
N ALA A 128 -7.05 2.45 2.20
CA ALA A 128 -7.50 3.79 1.88
C ALA A 128 -6.38 4.66 1.29
N SER A 129 -6.77 5.79 0.74
CA SER A 129 -5.93 6.66 -0.08
C SER A 129 -4.67 7.15 0.64
N GLN A 130 -3.61 7.36 -0.16
CA GLN A 130 -2.31 7.87 0.28
C GLN A 130 -1.59 6.96 1.31
N THR A 131 -2.02 5.71 1.47
CA THR A 131 -1.29 4.73 2.29
C THR A 131 0.03 4.36 1.62
N GLY A 132 1.11 4.35 2.39
CA GLY A 132 2.43 3.92 1.97
C GLY A 132 2.84 2.62 2.67
N ILE A 133 3.07 1.56 1.91
CA ILE A 133 3.54 0.26 2.41
C ILE A 133 4.96 0.05 1.90
N SER A 134 5.93 0.02 2.80
CA SER A 134 7.33 -0.20 2.46
C SER A 134 7.59 -1.63 1.99
N GLY A 135 8.81 -1.91 1.51
CA GLY A 135 9.17 -3.22 0.97
C GLY A 135 9.06 -4.37 1.98
N SER A 136 8.77 -5.56 1.48
CA SER A 136 8.75 -6.82 2.25
C SER A 136 7.71 -6.90 3.37
N VAL A 137 6.69 -6.06 3.36
CA VAL A 137 5.57 -6.10 4.31
C VAL A 137 4.61 -7.23 3.95
N THR A 138 4.09 -7.90 4.98
CA THR A 138 3.00 -8.86 4.86
C THR A 138 1.74 -8.30 5.53
N VAL A 139 0.63 -8.22 4.81
CA VAL A 139 -0.68 -7.82 5.32
C VAL A 139 -1.60 -9.03 5.25
N GLY A 140 -2.17 -9.43 6.37
CA GLY A 140 -3.10 -10.56 6.46
C GLY A 140 -4.47 -10.23 5.86
N ASP A 141 -5.27 -11.27 5.64
CA ASP A 141 -6.62 -11.16 5.07
C ASP A 141 -7.51 -10.22 5.89
N TYR A 142 -8.45 -9.52 5.24
CA TYR A 142 -9.45 -8.64 5.85
C TYR A 142 -8.89 -7.43 6.61
N ALA A 143 -7.62 -7.10 6.44
CA ALA A 143 -7.03 -5.92 7.08
C ALA A 143 -7.62 -4.62 6.52
N MET A 144 -7.77 -3.62 7.38
CA MET A 144 -8.28 -2.29 7.02
C MET A 144 -7.25 -1.22 7.36
N LEU A 145 -6.71 -0.56 6.35
CA LEU A 145 -5.71 0.50 6.49
C LEU A 145 -6.37 1.84 6.20
N GLY A 146 -6.44 2.71 7.20
CA GLY A 146 -6.97 4.08 7.06
C GLY A 146 -6.09 4.95 6.16
N GLY A 147 -6.63 6.07 5.68
CA GLY A 147 -5.90 6.98 4.78
C GLY A 147 -4.61 7.50 5.40
N GLN A 148 -3.57 7.64 4.56
CA GLN A 148 -2.25 8.13 4.97
C GLN A 148 -1.54 7.26 6.03
N VAL A 149 -1.87 5.98 6.13
CA VAL A 149 -1.10 5.04 6.95
C VAL A 149 0.26 4.83 6.32
N GLY A 150 1.32 4.89 7.14
CA GLY A 150 2.69 4.53 6.75
C GLY A 150 3.13 3.26 7.46
N ILE A 151 3.62 2.27 6.73
CA ILE A 151 4.10 0.99 7.29
C ILE A 151 5.58 0.84 6.94
N ALA A 152 6.42 0.70 7.98
CA ALA A 152 7.83 0.44 7.81
C ALA A 152 8.08 -0.95 7.18
N ASP A 153 9.27 -1.15 6.65
CA ASP A 153 9.66 -2.37 5.93
C ASP A 153 9.72 -3.61 6.84
N HIS A 154 9.58 -4.78 6.21
CA HIS A 154 9.71 -6.09 6.84
C HIS A 154 8.71 -6.38 7.98
N LEU A 155 7.61 -5.68 8.07
CA LEU A 155 6.59 -5.86 9.11
C LEU A 155 5.46 -6.81 8.67
N THR A 156 4.79 -7.37 9.68
CA THR A 156 3.57 -8.16 9.52
C THR A 156 2.38 -7.45 10.15
N ILE A 157 1.34 -7.24 9.35
CA ILE A 157 0.03 -6.76 9.78
C ILE A 157 -0.91 -7.97 9.82
N GLY A 158 -1.39 -8.33 11.00
CA GLY A 158 -2.21 -9.54 11.18
C GLY A 158 -3.58 -9.43 10.51
N SER A 159 -4.18 -10.59 10.21
CA SER A 159 -5.50 -10.67 9.57
C SER A 159 -6.56 -9.93 10.38
N GLY A 160 -7.43 -9.18 9.71
CA GLY A 160 -8.50 -8.40 10.35
C GLY A 160 -8.02 -7.21 11.18
N ALA A 161 -6.72 -6.89 11.20
CA ALA A 161 -6.21 -5.70 11.88
C ALA A 161 -6.76 -4.42 11.24
N ARG A 162 -6.99 -3.40 12.08
CA ARG A 162 -7.50 -2.11 11.65
C ARG A 162 -6.53 -1.00 12.06
N LEU A 163 -6.03 -0.26 11.10
CA LEU A 163 -5.13 0.87 11.34
C LEU A 163 -5.89 2.18 11.12
N GLY A 164 -5.92 3.02 12.14
CA GLY A 164 -6.52 4.35 12.07
C GLY A 164 -5.77 5.23 11.05
N ALA A 165 -6.47 6.21 10.47
CA ALA A 165 -5.86 7.14 9.53
C ALA A 165 -4.63 7.84 10.13
N ARG A 166 -3.61 8.10 9.29
CA ARG A 166 -2.33 8.73 9.65
C ARG A 166 -1.52 7.96 10.69
N SER A 167 -1.75 6.65 10.83
CA SER A 167 -0.93 5.83 11.72
C SER A 167 0.44 5.55 11.12
N GLY A 168 1.50 5.70 11.92
CA GLY A 168 2.86 5.24 11.59
C GLY A 168 3.12 3.90 12.26
N VAL A 169 3.31 2.85 11.48
CA VAL A 169 3.53 1.48 11.96
C VAL A 169 5.01 1.15 11.87
N ILE A 170 5.63 0.91 13.02
CA ILE A 170 7.07 0.59 13.14
C ILE A 170 7.34 -0.76 13.82
N THR A 171 6.29 -1.52 14.13
CA THR A 171 6.35 -2.86 14.72
C THR A 171 5.23 -3.71 14.16
N ASP A 172 5.33 -5.03 14.27
CA ASP A 172 4.28 -5.96 13.87
C ASP A 172 2.96 -5.67 14.59
N VAL A 173 1.86 -5.81 13.87
CA VAL A 173 0.50 -5.60 14.38
C VAL A 173 -0.22 -6.94 14.49
N PRO A 174 -0.69 -7.35 15.69
CA PRO A 174 -1.40 -8.61 15.84
C PRO A 174 -2.72 -8.67 15.05
N ALA A 175 -3.23 -9.88 14.82
CA ALA A 175 -4.50 -10.07 14.15
C ALA A 175 -5.69 -9.53 14.96
N GLY A 176 -6.68 -8.98 14.27
CA GLY A 176 -7.96 -8.55 14.84
C GLY A 176 -7.92 -7.30 15.71
N VAL A 177 -6.76 -6.67 15.89
CA VAL A 177 -6.62 -5.48 16.75
C VAL A 177 -6.88 -4.18 16.00
N GLN A 178 -7.21 -3.14 16.74
CA GLN A 178 -7.30 -1.78 16.24
C GLN A 178 -6.18 -0.92 16.83
N TRP A 179 -5.31 -0.41 15.94
CA TRP A 179 -4.19 0.45 16.32
C TRP A 179 -4.30 1.82 15.66
N GLY A 180 -3.65 2.82 16.27
CA GLY A 180 -3.62 4.18 15.76
C GLY A 180 -2.46 4.99 16.32
N GLY A 181 -2.24 6.17 15.78
CA GLY A 181 -1.20 7.11 16.21
C GLY A 181 0.13 6.93 15.49
N PHE A 182 1.11 7.72 15.91
CA PHE A 182 2.48 7.69 15.41
C PHE A 182 3.47 7.69 16.60
N PRO A 183 4.22 6.61 16.85
CA PRO A 183 4.05 5.28 16.25
C PRO A 183 2.67 4.70 16.54
N ALA A 184 2.18 3.79 15.70
CA ALA A 184 0.89 3.13 15.91
C ALA A 184 0.92 2.25 17.16
N ARG A 185 -0.11 2.36 17.97
CA ARG A 185 -0.31 1.62 19.21
C ARG A 185 -1.79 1.27 19.37
N PRO A 186 -2.18 0.43 20.35
CA PRO A 186 -3.59 0.13 20.60
C PRO A 186 -4.43 1.41 20.66
N PHE A 187 -5.52 1.45 19.89
CA PHE A 187 -6.29 2.69 19.67
C PHE A 187 -6.78 3.34 20.98
N ARG A 188 -7.20 2.51 21.95
CA ARG A 188 -7.63 3.00 23.28
C ARG A 188 -6.48 3.62 24.07
N GLU A 189 -5.28 3.09 23.97
CA GLU A 189 -4.10 3.65 24.63
C GLU A 189 -3.70 4.98 24.00
N TRP A 190 -3.73 5.04 22.66
CA TRP A 190 -3.49 6.30 21.97
C TRP A 190 -4.48 7.39 22.38
N LEU A 191 -5.78 7.11 22.38
CA LEU A 191 -6.80 8.06 22.82
C LEU A 191 -6.60 8.52 24.26
N LYS A 192 -6.23 7.62 25.19
CA LYS A 192 -5.92 7.97 26.58
C LYS A 192 -4.72 8.91 26.67
N ALA A 193 -3.64 8.62 25.91
CA ALA A 193 -2.45 9.44 25.89
C ALA A 193 -2.75 10.84 25.34
N GLU A 194 -3.49 10.96 24.23
CA GLU A 194 -3.89 12.24 23.65
C GLU A 194 -4.77 13.06 24.63
N ALA A 195 -5.72 12.42 25.31
CA ALA A 195 -6.55 13.06 26.30
C ALA A 195 -5.73 13.55 27.51
N MET A 196 -4.72 12.79 27.96
CA MET A 196 -3.82 13.16 29.04
C MET A 196 -2.94 14.36 28.65
N ILE A 197 -2.33 14.32 27.48
CA ILE A 197 -1.54 15.45 26.95
C ILE A 197 -2.39 16.72 26.87
N GLY A 198 -3.61 16.62 26.36
CA GLY A 198 -4.55 17.75 26.31
C GLY A 198 -4.96 18.32 27.67
N ARG A 199 -5.05 17.48 28.73
CA ARG A 199 -5.27 17.93 30.11
C ARG A 199 -4.05 18.65 30.70
N MET A 200 -2.86 18.08 30.51
CA MET A 200 -1.60 18.67 30.97
C MET A 200 -1.35 20.04 30.34
N ALA A 201 -1.59 20.18 29.03
CA ALA A 201 -1.44 21.45 28.32
C ALA A 201 -2.41 22.54 28.84
N ARG A 202 -3.63 22.16 29.26
CA ARG A 202 -4.60 23.10 29.87
C ARG A 202 -4.25 23.49 31.30
N SER A 203 -3.76 22.56 32.11
CA SER A 203 -3.34 22.83 33.49
C SER A 203 -2.09 23.72 33.59
N GLY A 204 -1.14 23.58 32.62
CA GLY A 204 0.03 24.45 32.55
C GLY A 204 -0.28 25.91 32.22
N ARG A 205 -1.32 26.17 31.43
CA ARG A 205 -1.77 27.55 31.13
C ARG A 205 -2.44 28.25 32.34
N GLY A 206 -3.02 27.49 33.25
CA GLY A 206 -3.62 28.06 34.49
C GLY A 206 -2.56 28.54 35.49
N ARG A 207 -1.41 27.87 35.59
CA ARG A 207 -0.31 28.29 36.48
C ARG A 207 0.40 29.58 36.03
N GLN A 208 0.64 29.73 34.71
CA GLN A 208 1.29 30.95 34.21
C GLN A 208 0.42 32.22 34.34
N LYS A 209 -0.92 32.09 34.40
CA LYS A 209 -1.79 33.24 34.67
C LYS A 209 -1.82 33.64 36.13
N ALA A 210 -1.61 32.70 37.05
CA ALA A 210 -1.60 33.02 38.51
C ALA A 210 -0.26 33.64 38.97
N GLU A 211 0.85 33.38 38.26
CA GLU A 211 2.18 33.94 38.59
C GLU A 211 2.45 35.32 37.93
N GLY A 212 1.55 35.80 37.07
CA GLY A 212 1.67 37.10 36.39
C GLY A 212 0.74 38.19 36.94
N GLU A 213 -0.01 37.91 38.00
CA GLU A 213 -0.93 38.85 38.70
C GLU A 213 -0.45 39.20 40.14
N GLU A 214 0.76 38.84 40.53
CA GLU A 214 1.48 39.36 41.69
C GLU A 214 2.59 40.32 41.19
#